data_a28589ef132e6d10d4d7a20270a0919e
#
_entry.id   a28589ef132e6d10d4d7a20270a0919e
#
_cell.length_a   1.000
_cell.length_b   1.000
_cell.length_c   1.000
_cell.angle_alpha   90.00
_cell.angle_beta   90.00
_cell.angle_gamma   90.00
#
_symmetry.space_group_name_H-M   'P 1'
#
loop_
_entity.id
_entity.type
_entity.pdbx_description
1 polymer ?
#
loop_
_entity_poly.entity_id
_entity_poly.type
_entity_poly.pdbx_seq_one_letter_code
_entity_poly.pdbx_strand_id
1 'polypeptide(L)'
;MRIYRRACGAGGNKSAKDDKTLTVGIMTLDDTTEPVWDKVKELAKDKGVTIDLKEFTDYNQPNEALKNGEIDVNAFQHIYFLNNWNKENKGDLVPVADTLLSPIHLFSGTENGKAKYKDVKELPEGATISVPNDSTNESRALTLLQTAGLLKLDVKDGELATIKNISENPKKLEIKEISAEQAAQTLSSVDAAVVNNTYAQQQNVDYNTTLFQEDPSQDLKEWVNIIAANKDWEKSNKSDAIKTLIKAYQNDEVAQIIYDASNKVDLPAWKGAPTRDQLEANSKK
;
A
#
# COMPACT_ATOMS: atom_id res chain seq x y z
N MET A 1 6.32 -15.00 71.40
CA MET A 1 5.53 -14.13 70.54
C MET A 1 6.49 -13.60 69.48
N ARG A 2 6.57 -14.25 68.30
CA ARG A 2 7.48 -13.88 67.20
C ARG A 2 6.65 -13.21 66.11
N ILE A 3 6.91 -11.93 65.85
CA ILE A 3 6.25 -11.13 64.83
C ILE A 3 6.97 -11.38 63.48
N TYR A 4 6.26 -12.01 62.54
CA TYR A 4 6.72 -12.12 61.15
C TYR A 4 6.40 -10.82 60.42
N ARG A 5 7.44 -10.07 60.05
CA ARG A 5 7.33 -8.99 59.07
C ARG A 5 7.23 -9.61 57.69
N ARG A 6 6.10 -9.45 57.02
CA ARG A 6 5.95 -9.67 55.57
C ARG A 6 6.65 -8.54 54.82
N ALA A 7 7.68 -8.86 54.09
CA ALA A 7 8.23 -7.97 53.08
C ALA A 7 7.31 -8.02 51.81
N CYS A 8 6.57 -6.95 51.58
CA CYS A 8 6.00 -6.66 50.25
C CYS A 8 7.07 -5.94 49.44
N GLY A 9 7.55 -6.56 48.37
CA GLY A 9 8.47 -5.91 47.49
C GLY A 9 8.67 -6.74 46.23
N ALA A 10 7.82 -6.56 45.26
CA ALA A 10 8.16 -6.84 43.91
C ALA A 10 7.37 -5.84 43.04
N GLY A 11 7.86 -4.61 43.01
CA GLY A 11 7.55 -3.70 41.92
C GLY A 11 8.10 -4.32 40.64
N GLY A 12 7.20 -4.81 39.77
CA GLY A 12 7.58 -5.24 38.44
C GLY A 12 8.25 -4.06 37.71
N ASN A 13 9.52 -4.23 37.39
CA ASN A 13 10.23 -3.40 36.47
C ASN A 13 9.46 -3.47 35.15
N LYS A 14 8.67 -2.45 34.80
CA LYS A 14 8.31 -2.19 33.43
C LYS A 14 9.65 -1.98 32.72
N SER A 15 10.07 -2.94 31.93
CA SER A 15 11.24 -2.81 31.05
C SER A 15 11.11 -1.45 30.35
N ALA A 16 12.13 -0.59 30.47
CA ALA A 16 12.22 0.62 29.68
C ALA A 16 12.05 0.19 28.22
N LYS A 17 11.00 0.68 27.57
CA LYS A 17 10.77 0.41 26.14
C LYS A 17 12.04 0.87 25.43
N ASP A 18 12.69 -0.04 24.72
CA ASP A 18 13.88 0.28 23.93
C ASP A 18 13.47 1.34 22.89
N ASP A 19 14.03 2.57 23.02
CA ASP A 19 13.76 3.71 22.16
C ASP A 19 14.45 3.61 20.79
N LYS A 20 15.34 2.62 20.61
CA LYS A 20 16.09 2.36 19.38
C LYS A 20 15.53 1.25 18.51
N THR A 21 14.49 0.56 18.96
CA THR A 21 13.79 -0.46 18.18
C THR A 21 12.44 0.08 17.73
N LEU A 22 12.16 0.02 16.42
CA LEU A 22 10.86 0.37 15.84
C LEU A 22 10.14 -0.88 15.36
N THR A 23 8.87 -1.03 15.75
CA THR A 23 7.98 -2.00 15.11
C THR A 23 7.23 -1.31 13.97
N VAL A 24 7.49 -1.76 12.75
CA VAL A 24 6.91 -1.21 11.51
C VAL A 24 5.88 -2.19 10.96
N GLY A 25 4.63 -1.77 10.86
CA GLY A 25 3.57 -2.54 10.21
C GLY A 25 3.65 -2.43 8.70
N ILE A 26 3.72 -3.56 8.03
CA ILE A 26 3.79 -3.65 6.56
C ILE A 26 2.85 -4.74 6.05
N MET A 27 2.60 -4.77 4.74
CA MET A 27 1.96 -5.94 4.12
C MET A 27 2.97 -7.10 4.05
N THR A 28 2.44 -8.32 3.91
CA THR A 28 3.28 -9.52 3.76
C THR A 28 4.36 -9.28 2.71
N LEU A 29 5.61 -9.61 3.09
CA LEU A 29 6.77 -9.46 2.20
C LEU A 29 6.66 -10.40 0.99
N ASP A 30 7.22 -9.94 -0.11
CA ASP A 30 7.34 -10.65 -1.36
C ASP A 30 8.70 -10.33 -2.03
N ASP A 31 8.97 -10.92 -3.18
CA ASP A 31 10.24 -10.77 -3.90
C ASP A 31 10.54 -9.30 -4.28
N THR A 32 9.53 -8.41 -4.29
CA THR A 32 9.68 -6.99 -4.63
C THR A 32 9.92 -6.12 -3.39
N THR A 33 9.31 -6.44 -2.28
CA THR A 33 9.33 -5.63 -1.05
C THR A 33 10.39 -6.07 -0.06
N GLU A 34 10.75 -7.35 -0.02
CA GLU A 34 11.80 -7.88 0.87
C GLU A 34 13.16 -7.19 0.66
N PRO A 35 13.69 -7.02 -0.58
CA PRO A 35 14.96 -6.32 -0.81
C PRO A 35 14.93 -4.86 -0.36
N VAL A 36 13.78 -4.19 -0.50
CA VAL A 36 13.57 -2.80 -0.06
C VAL A 36 13.73 -2.71 1.46
N TRP A 37 12.99 -3.54 2.19
CA TRP A 37 13.04 -3.53 3.65
C TRP A 37 14.35 -4.01 4.22
N ASP A 38 15.04 -4.94 3.56
CA ASP A 38 16.38 -5.37 3.97
C ASP A 38 17.39 -4.23 3.87
N LYS A 39 17.35 -3.45 2.78
CA LYS A 39 18.20 -2.24 2.65
C LYS A 39 17.82 -1.18 3.68
N VAL A 40 16.55 -0.93 3.92
CA VAL A 40 16.09 0.02 4.94
C VAL A 40 16.57 -0.39 6.34
N LYS A 41 16.48 -1.68 6.69
CA LYS A 41 16.99 -2.23 7.96
C LYS A 41 18.50 -2.04 8.09
N GLU A 42 19.26 -2.32 7.02
CA GLU A 42 20.72 -2.12 6.98
C GLU A 42 21.06 -0.66 7.29
N LEU A 43 20.50 0.27 6.52
CA LEU A 43 20.77 1.72 6.66
C LEU A 43 20.35 2.28 8.04
N ALA A 44 19.24 1.79 8.59
CA ALA A 44 18.77 2.19 9.92
C ALA A 44 19.69 1.64 11.01
N LYS A 45 20.15 0.39 10.88
CA LYS A 45 21.06 -0.27 11.82
C LYS A 45 22.40 0.45 11.90
N ASP A 46 22.93 0.95 10.78
CA ASP A 46 24.16 1.75 10.74
C ASP A 46 24.02 3.07 11.53
N LYS A 47 22.81 3.52 11.78
CA LYS A 47 22.47 4.68 12.63
C LYS A 47 22.03 4.28 14.05
N GLY A 48 22.16 2.99 14.39
CA GLY A 48 21.85 2.47 15.72
C GLY A 48 20.35 2.26 15.98
N VAL A 49 19.53 2.15 14.93
CA VAL A 49 18.09 1.84 15.01
C VAL A 49 17.83 0.43 14.47
N THR A 50 17.15 -0.38 15.25
CA THR A 50 16.66 -1.70 14.84
C THR A 50 15.23 -1.57 14.32
N ILE A 51 14.93 -2.22 13.21
CA ILE A 51 13.58 -2.26 12.63
C ILE A 51 13.05 -3.69 12.70
N ASP A 52 11.97 -3.88 13.45
CA ASP A 52 11.21 -5.11 13.54
C ASP A 52 9.95 -4.95 12.65
N LEU A 53 9.80 -5.81 11.65
CA LEU A 53 8.63 -5.79 10.77
C LEU A 53 7.52 -6.64 11.36
N LYS A 54 6.30 -6.08 11.38
CA LYS A 54 5.07 -6.82 11.67
C LYS A 54 4.24 -6.87 10.40
N GLU A 55 4.09 -8.06 9.86
CA GLU A 55 3.38 -8.29 8.61
C GLU A 55 1.87 -8.41 8.83
N PHE A 56 1.10 -7.89 7.89
CA PHE A 56 -0.35 -7.96 7.81
C PHE A 56 -0.78 -8.49 6.44
N THR A 57 -1.92 -9.17 6.39
CA THR A 57 -2.44 -9.81 5.18
C THR A 57 -3.54 -9.01 4.49
N ASP A 58 -4.11 -8.03 5.18
CA ASP A 58 -5.18 -7.17 4.68
C ASP A 58 -4.98 -5.70 5.10
N TYR A 59 -5.66 -4.79 4.41
CA TYR A 59 -5.53 -3.34 4.63
C TYR A 59 -6.28 -2.82 5.89
N ASN A 60 -7.12 -3.64 6.55
CA ASN A 60 -7.96 -3.18 7.66
C ASN A 60 -7.17 -3.10 8.97
N GLN A 61 -6.22 -4.01 9.19
CA GLN A 61 -5.56 -4.21 10.47
C GLN A 61 -4.43 -3.21 10.79
N PRO A 62 -3.56 -2.76 9.83
CA PRO A 62 -2.36 -1.98 10.20
C PRO A 62 -2.64 -0.65 10.88
N ASN A 63 -3.68 0.09 10.45
CA ASN A 63 -4.05 1.35 11.08
C ASN A 63 -4.62 1.15 12.50
N GLU A 64 -5.40 0.10 12.69
CA GLU A 64 -5.91 -0.26 14.02
C GLU A 64 -4.77 -0.63 14.97
N ALA A 65 -3.82 -1.44 14.51
CA ALA A 65 -2.62 -1.80 15.28
C ALA A 65 -1.77 -0.56 15.64
N LEU A 66 -1.64 0.40 14.72
CA LEU A 66 -0.93 1.67 14.96
C LEU A 66 -1.67 2.53 16.00
N LYS A 67 -2.98 2.71 15.84
CA LYS A 67 -3.82 3.45 16.80
C LYS A 67 -3.77 2.87 18.19
N ASN A 68 -3.73 1.55 18.31
CA ASN A 68 -3.66 0.84 19.58
C ASN A 68 -2.24 0.79 20.17
N GLY A 69 -1.22 1.28 19.47
CA GLY A 69 0.18 1.26 19.92
C GLY A 69 0.82 -0.14 19.91
N GLU A 70 0.30 -1.06 19.11
CA GLU A 70 0.89 -2.38 18.88
C GLU A 70 2.09 -2.33 17.92
N ILE A 71 2.14 -1.30 17.09
CA ILE A 71 3.23 -0.93 16.21
C ILE A 71 3.54 0.56 16.36
N ASP A 72 4.75 0.98 16.03
CA ASP A 72 5.20 2.37 16.18
C ASP A 72 4.85 3.22 14.94
N VAL A 73 4.90 2.62 13.75
CA VAL A 73 4.53 3.21 12.46
C VAL A 73 4.00 2.11 11.54
N ASN A 74 3.32 2.50 10.45
CA ASN A 74 3.05 1.57 9.35
C ASN A 74 3.46 2.17 8.00
N ALA A 75 3.69 1.29 7.00
CA ALA A 75 4.05 1.65 5.64
C ALA A 75 3.38 0.66 4.66
N PHE A 76 2.13 0.93 4.28
CA PHE A 76 1.33 0.03 3.42
C PHE A 76 0.29 0.76 2.56
N GLN A 77 -0.02 2.01 2.88
CA GLN A 77 -1.20 2.73 2.40
C GLN A 77 -0.85 4.03 1.69
N HIS A 78 -1.69 4.45 0.77
CA HIS A 78 -1.64 5.79 0.21
C HIS A 78 -2.36 6.81 1.12
N ILE A 79 -2.04 8.08 0.93
CA ILE A 79 -2.54 9.16 1.81
C ILE A 79 -4.07 9.24 1.82
N TYR A 80 -4.73 8.96 0.68
CA TYR A 80 -6.18 8.99 0.58
C TYR A 80 -6.84 7.90 1.44
N PHE A 81 -6.26 6.70 1.49
CA PHE A 81 -6.72 5.61 2.36
C PHE A 81 -6.61 6.02 3.84
N LEU A 82 -5.46 6.59 4.26
CA LEU A 82 -5.29 7.06 5.63
C LEU A 82 -6.34 8.12 6.01
N ASN A 83 -6.56 9.10 5.15
CA ASN A 83 -7.53 10.18 5.40
C ASN A 83 -8.96 9.63 5.55
N ASN A 84 -9.36 8.70 4.68
CA ASN A 84 -10.66 8.04 4.76
C ASN A 84 -10.77 7.18 6.02
N TRP A 85 -9.76 6.39 6.34
CA TRP A 85 -9.73 5.57 7.55
C TRP A 85 -9.87 6.43 8.81
N ASN A 86 -9.13 7.54 8.91
CA ASN A 86 -9.26 8.49 10.02
C ASN A 86 -10.69 9.03 10.16
N LYS A 87 -11.34 9.39 9.05
CA LYS A 87 -12.71 9.89 9.03
C LYS A 87 -13.70 8.84 9.53
N GLU A 88 -13.59 7.61 9.06
CA GLU A 88 -14.51 6.52 9.39
C GLU A 88 -14.32 6.00 10.83
N ASN A 89 -13.07 5.92 11.28
CA ASN A 89 -12.70 5.33 12.57
C ASN A 89 -12.43 6.36 13.66
N LYS A 90 -12.71 7.65 13.43
CA LYS A 90 -12.38 8.75 14.34
C LYS A 90 -10.93 8.67 14.80
N GLY A 91 -10.06 8.34 13.84
CA GLY A 91 -8.62 8.28 14.03
C GLY A 91 -7.98 9.65 13.84
N ASP A 92 -6.70 9.73 14.23
CA ASP A 92 -5.88 10.93 14.12
C ASP A 92 -4.43 10.58 13.73
N LEU A 93 -4.26 9.48 13.01
CA LEU A 93 -2.99 9.09 12.45
C LEU A 93 -2.53 10.11 11.41
N VAL A 94 -1.23 10.33 11.31
CA VAL A 94 -0.66 11.32 10.40
C VAL A 94 0.37 10.71 9.46
N PRO A 95 0.45 11.18 8.20
CA PRO A 95 1.56 10.83 7.32
C PRO A 95 2.83 11.51 7.84
N VAL A 96 3.95 10.77 7.86
CA VAL A 96 5.24 11.30 8.31
C VAL A 96 6.29 11.29 7.20
N ALA A 97 6.08 10.51 6.15
CA ALA A 97 6.93 10.49 4.97
C ALA A 97 6.19 9.90 3.77
N ASP A 98 6.46 10.42 2.58
CA ASP A 98 6.10 9.78 1.32
C ASP A 98 7.08 8.64 1.02
N THR A 99 6.60 7.58 0.36
CA THR A 99 7.41 6.40 0.00
C THR A 99 7.44 6.18 -1.50
N LEU A 100 6.43 5.56 -2.05
CA LEU A 100 6.37 5.20 -3.46
C LEU A 100 4.99 5.44 -4.07
N LEU A 101 4.95 5.59 -5.37
CA LEU A 101 3.73 5.50 -6.17
C LEU A 101 3.67 4.12 -6.81
N SER A 102 2.57 3.42 -6.57
CA SER A 102 2.30 2.10 -7.11
C SER A 102 1.03 2.18 -7.98
N PRO A 103 1.16 2.21 -9.32
CA PRO A 103 0.01 2.28 -10.21
C PRO A 103 -0.92 1.09 -10.05
N ILE A 104 -2.23 1.32 -10.12
CA ILE A 104 -3.22 0.24 -10.13
C ILE A 104 -3.45 -0.26 -11.57
N HIS A 105 -3.69 -1.55 -11.72
CA HIS A 105 -3.83 -2.21 -13.02
C HIS A 105 -5.18 -2.90 -13.16
N LEU A 106 -5.73 -2.84 -14.38
CA LEU A 106 -6.80 -3.73 -14.84
C LEU A 106 -6.14 -4.90 -15.58
N PHE A 107 -6.20 -6.08 -14.99
CA PHE A 107 -5.68 -7.31 -15.59
C PHE A 107 -6.79 -8.09 -16.31
N SER A 108 -6.43 -8.76 -17.39
CA SER A 108 -7.30 -9.73 -18.07
C SER A 108 -7.59 -10.91 -17.14
N GLY A 109 -8.80 -11.40 -17.14
CA GLY A 109 -9.08 -12.73 -16.62
C GLY A 109 -8.28 -13.79 -17.36
N THR A 110 -8.11 -14.96 -16.73
CA THR A 110 -7.30 -16.05 -17.29
C THR A 110 -8.13 -17.31 -17.55
N GLU A 111 -7.76 -18.02 -18.61
CA GLU A 111 -8.25 -19.33 -18.90
C GLU A 111 -7.08 -20.26 -19.21
N ASN A 112 -6.97 -21.40 -18.54
CA ASN A 112 -5.84 -22.32 -18.65
C ASN A 112 -4.48 -21.63 -18.47
N GLY A 113 -4.42 -20.64 -17.55
CA GLY A 113 -3.20 -19.87 -17.24
C GLY A 113 -2.82 -18.84 -18.31
N LYS A 114 -3.70 -18.52 -19.26
CA LYS A 114 -3.47 -17.51 -20.29
C LYS A 114 -4.51 -16.40 -20.19
N ALA A 115 -4.09 -15.17 -20.53
CA ALA A 115 -5.01 -14.04 -20.64
C ALA A 115 -6.14 -14.36 -21.65
N LYS A 116 -7.38 -14.04 -21.23
CA LYS A 116 -8.55 -14.14 -22.11
C LYS A 116 -8.55 -13.05 -23.17
N TYR A 117 -8.07 -11.86 -22.80
CA TYR A 117 -8.11 -10.64 -23.62
C TYR A 117 -6.74 -9.96 -23.63
N LYS A 118 -6.47 -9.17 -24.68
CA LYS A 118 -5.24 -8.39 -24.86
C LYS A 118 -5.47 -6.88 -24.85
N ASP A 119 -6.72 -6.45 -25.00
CA ASP A 119 -7.13 -5.05 -25.04
C ASP A 119 -8.51 -4.90 -24.37
N VAL A 120 -8.76 -3.76 -23.73
CA VAL A 120 -10.06 -3.45 -23.10
C VAL A 120 -11.22 -3.50 -24.09
N LYS A 121 -10.96 -3.29 -25.38
CA LYS A 121 -11.97 -3.35 -26.45
C LYS A 121 -12.50 -4.77 -26.69
N GLU A 122 -11.68 -5.77 -26.39
CA GLU A 122 -12.03 -7.20 -26.56
C GLU A 122 -12.99 -7.71 -25.46
N LEU A 123 -13.13 -6.98 -24.35
CA LEU A 123 -14.08 -7.33 -23.31
C LEU A 123 -15.51 -7.41 -23.89
N PRO A 124 -16.21 -8.54 -23.72
CA PRO A 124 -17.56 -8.71 -24.29
C PRO A 124 -18.60 -7.85 -23.57
N GLU A 125 -19.78 -7.71 -24.18
CA GLU A 125 -20.96 -7.18 -23.49
C GLU A 125 -21.30 -8.12 -22.32
N GLY A 126 -21.60 -7.55 -21.14
CA GLY A 126 -21.86 -8.32 -19.93
C GLY A 126 -20.61 -8.88 -19.24
N ALA A 127 -19.41 -8.49 -19.67
CA ALA A 127 -18.17 -8.94 -19.01
C ALA A 127 -18.19 -8.63 -17.50
N THR A 128 -17.73 -9.57 -16.70
CA THR A 128 -17.62 -9.42 -15.26
C THR A 128 -16.24 -8.85 -14.90
N ILE A 129 -16.23 -7.73 -14.18
CA ILE A 129 -15.00 -7.10 -13.69
C ILE A 129 -15.04 -7.02 -12.16
N SER A 130 -14.06 -7.62 -11.48
CA SER A 130 -13.90 -7.43 -10.04
C SER A 130 -13.08 -6.18 -9.70
N VAL A 131 -13.50 -5.51 -8.64
CA VAL A 131 -12.86 -4.29 -8.10
C VAL A 131 -12.72 -4.40 -6.59
N PRO A 132 -11.71 -3.74 -5.95
CA PRO A 132 -11.64 -3.66 -4.49
C PRO A 132 -12.91 -3.06 -3.89
N ASN A 133 -13.28 -3.48 -2.68
CA ASN A 133 -14.50 -3.06 -1.99
C ASN A 133 -14.27 -2.02 -0.86
N ASP A 134 -13.02 -1.65 -0.59
CA ASP A 134 -12.79 -0.51 0.29
C ASP A 134 -13.04 0.79 -0.45
N SER A 135 -13.64 1.76 0.23
CA SER A 135 -14.18 2.99 -0.38
C SER A 135 -13.20 3.72 -1.30
N THR A 136 -11.92 3.76 -0.93
CA THR A 136 -10.91 4.52 -1.70
C THR A 136 -10.42 3.74 -2.91
N ASN A 137 -10.12 2.44 -2.77
CA ASN A 137 -9.66 1.64 -3.89
C ASN A 137 -10.82 1.27 -4.84
N GLU A 138 -12.07 1.12 -4.36
CA GLU A 138 -13.25 1.03 -5.22
C GLU A 138 -13.34 2.26 -6.13
N SER A 139 -13.29 3.46 -5.52
CA SER A 139 -13.34 4.71 -6.27
C SER A 139 -12.19 4.82 -7.28
N ARG A 140 -10.97 4.44 -6.88
CA ARG A 140 -9.79 4.42 -7.76
C ARG A 140 -9.98 3.46 -8.94
N ALA A 141 -10.49 2.25 -8.66
CA ALA A 141 -10.76 1.25 -9.68
C ALA A 141 -11.83 1.71 -10.67
N LEU A 142 -12.92 2.29 -10.20
CA LEU A 142 -13.97 2.83 -11.07
C LEU A 142 -13.45 3.99 -11.93
N THR A 143 -12.60 4.86 -11.38
CA THR A 143 -11.94 5.93 -12.12
C THR A 143 -11.00 5.36 -13.20
N LEU A 144 -10.28 4.29 -12.89
CA LEU A 144 -9.45 3.59 -13.89
C LEU A 144 -10.30 3.04 -15.03
N LEU A 145 -11.45 2.40 -14.72
CA LEU A 145 -12.37 1.89 -15.74
C LEU A 145 -12.97 3.01 -16.60
N GLN A 146 -13.27 4.17 -16.01
CA GLN A 146 -13.70 5.36 -16.74
C GLN A 146 -12.60 5.87 -17.68
N THR A 147 -11.36 5.96 -17.19
CA THR A 147 -10.21 6.39 -17.99
C THR A 147 -9.93 5.43 -19.16
N ALA A 148 -10.15 4.14 -18.94
CA ALA A 148 -10.10 3.11 -19.99
C ALA A 148 -11.25 3.20 -21.00
N GLY A 149 -12.23 4.11 -20.80
CA GLY A 149 -13.40 4.28 -21.68
C GLY A 149 -14.45 3.19 -21.56
N LEU A 150 -14.45 2.42 -20.48
CA LEU A 150 -15.36 1.29 -20.25
C LEU A 150 -16.70 1.73 -19.64
N LEU A 151 -16.72 2.80 -18.86
CA LEU A 151 -17.90 3.34 -18.21
C LEU A 151 -17.76 4.86 -18.00
N LYS A 152 -18.83 5.54 -17.56
CA LYS A 152 -18.78 6.91 -17.05
C LYS A 152 -19.34 6.99 -15.66
N LEU A 153 -18.77 7.86 -14.85
CA LEU A 153 -19.18 8.15 -13.49
C LEU A 153 -19.85 9.53 -13.41
N ASP A 154 -20.90 9.59 -12.62
CA ASP A 154 -21.50 10.87 -12.17
C ASP A 154 -21.18 11.01 -10.67
N VAL A 155 -20.07 11.66 -10.39
CA VAL A 155 -19.54 11.88 -9.03
C VAL A 155 -19.01 13.32 -8.96
N LYS A 156 -19.25 14.00 -7.85
CA LYS A 156 -18.76 15.36 -7.64
C LYS A 156 -17.28 15.36 -7.31
N ASP A 157 -16.60 16.45 -7.66
CA ASP A 157 -15.20 16.65 -7.32
C ASP A 157 -14.96 16.45 -5.82
N GLY A 158 -13.99 15.58 -5.48
CA GLY A 158 -13.60 15.27 -4.11
C GLY A 158 -14.50 14.23 -3.39
N GLU A 159 -15.54 13.72 -4.04
CA GLU A 159 -16.32 12.58 -3.53
C GLU A 159 -15.77 11.26 -4.06
N LEU A 160 -15.88 10.19 -3.24
CA LEU A 160 -15.54 8.84 -3.64
C LEU A 160 -16.62 8.26 -4.55
N ALA A 161 -16.23 7.73 -5.70
CA ALA A 161 -17.12 7.01 -6.59
C ALA A 161 -17.46 5.63 -6.03
N THR A 162 -18.68 5.20 -6.23
CA THR A 162 -19.17 3.83 -5.97
C THR A 162 -19.84 3.28 -7.23
N ILE A 163 -20.15 2.03 -7.29
CA ILE A 163 -20.88 1.43 -8.42
C ILE A 163 -22.23 2.14 -8.70
N LYS A 164 -22.82 2.81 -7.69
CA LYS A 164 -24.06 3.59 -7.84
C LYS A 164 -23.88 4.87 -8.66
N ASN A 165 -22.65 5.34 -8.79
CA ASN A 165 -22.31 6.52 -9.56
C ASN A 165 -22.06 6.22 -11.05
N ILE A 166 -22.18 4.95 -11.48
CA ILE A 166 -22.05 4.60 -12.90
C ILE A 166 -23.23 5.17 -13.66
N SER A 167 -23.01 6.19 -14.47
CA SER A 167 -24.02 6.88 -15.28
C SER A 167 -24.15 6.31 -16.70
N GLU A 168 -23.05 5.80 -17.27
CA GLU A 168 -23.05 5.11 -18.55
C GLU A 168 -22.23 3.82 -18.46
N ASN A 169 -22.80 2.73 -18.97
CA ASN A 169 -22.15 1.42 -19.03
C ASN A 169 -22.52 0.78 -20.39
N PRO A 170 -21.88 1.22 -21.48
CA PRO A 170 -22.28 0.81 -22.84
C PRO A 170 -22.11 -0.68 -23.11
N LYS A 171 -21.16 -1.33 -22.43
CA LYS A 171 -20.96 -2.79 -22.55
C LYS A 171 -21.74 -3.60 -21.51
N LYS A 172 -22.57 -2.97 -20.68
CA LYS A 172 -23.35 -3.61 -19.61
C LYS A 172 -22.46 -4.46 -18.69
N LEU A 173 -21.27 -3.97 -18.37
CA LEU A 173 -20.30 -4.66 -17.51
C LEU A 173 -20.91 -4.97 -16.14
N GLU A 174 -20.65 -6.16 -15.62
CA GLU A 174 -21.01 -6.55 -14.26
C GLU A 174 -19.84 -6.23 -13.33
N ILE A 175 -19.94 -5.15 -12.56
CA ILE A 175 -18.90 -4.78 -11.59
C ILE A 175 -19.16 -5.53 -10.28
N LYS A 176 -18.17 -6.30 -9.82
CA LYS A 176 -18.21 -7.09 -8.57
C LYS A 176 -17.22 -6.57 -7.57
N GLU A 177 -17.71 -6.07 -6.45
CA GLU A 177 -16.90 -5.65 -5.32
C GLU A 177 -16.38 -6.89 -4.58
N ILE A 178 -15.07 -6.90 -4.30
CA ILE A 178 -14.39 -7.97 -3.54
C ILE A 178 -13.30 -7.36 -2.67
N SER A 179 -12.96 -8.02 -1.57
CA SER A 179 -11.84 -7.54 -0.76
C SER A 179 -10.53 -7.52 -1.56
N ALA A 180 -9.71 -6.48 -1.35
CA ALA A 180 -8.54 -6.22 -2.19
C ALA A 180 -7.56 -7.41 -2.24
N GLU A 181 -7.36 -8.10 -1.11
CA GLU A 181 -6.48 -9.27 -0.99
C GLU A 181 -6.96 -10.49 -1.80
N GLN A 182 -8.24 -10.51 -2.19
CA GLN A 182 -8.83 -11.59 -2.99
C GLN A 182 -8.89 -11.23 -4.49
N ALA A 183 -8.72 -9.97 -4.86
CA ALA A 183 -8.94 -9.50 -6.23
C ALA A 183 -8.11 -10.28 -7.28
N ALA A 184 -6.83 -10.54 -7.02
CA ALA A 184 -5.98 -11.30 -7.94
C ALA A 184 -6.44 -12.76 -8.13
N GLN A 185 -7.00 -13.39 -7.08
CA GLN A 185 -7.50 -14.77 -7.14
C GLN A 185 -8.73 -14.90 -8.05
N THR A 186 -9.49 -13.81 -8.22
CA THR A 186 -10.68 -13.83 -9.09
C THR A 186 -10.36 -13.92 -10.57
N LEU A 187 -9.11 -13.63 -11.00
CA LEU A 187 -8.71 -13.62 -12.41
C LEU A 187 -9.03 -14.92 -13.16
N SER A 188 -9.09 -16.06 -12.47
CA SER A 188 -9.49 -17.33 -13.08
C SER A 188 -11.01 -17.48 -13.28
N SER A 189 -11.83 -16.61 -12.70
CA SER A 189 -13.30 -16.74 -12.67
C SER A 189 -14.06 -15.53 -13.22
N VAL A 190 -13.36 -14.42 -13.49
CA VAL A 190 -13.93 -13.18 -14.06
C VAL A 190 -13.34 -12.90 -15.44
N ASP A 191 -13.83 -11.88 -16.12
CA ASP A 191 -13.30 -11.44 -17.41
C ASP A 191 -12.12 -10.46 -17.24
N ALA A 192 -12.15 -9.65 -16.20
CA ALA A 192 -11.03 -8.78 -15.80
C ALA A 192 -11.11 -8.47 -14.31
N ALA A 193 -10.01 -8.01 -13.74
CA ALA A 193 -9.98 -7.53 -12.35
C ALA A 193 -9.08 -6.29 -12.23
N VAL A 194 -9.55 -5.30 -11.46
CA VAL A 194 -8.68 -4.24 -10.97
C VAL A 194 -8.02 -4.73 -9.70
N VAL A 195 -6.69 -4.81 -9.71
CA VAL A 195 -5.91 -5.38 -8.61
C VAL A 195 -4.90 -4.35 -8.11
N ASN A 196 -4.89 -4.12 -6.80
CA ASN A 196 -3.85 -3.34 -6.15
C ASN A 196 -2.49 -4.01 -6.33
N ASN A 197 -1.48 -3.21 -6.65
CA ASN A 197 -0.17 -3.74 -7.02
C ASN A 197 0.46 -4.64 -5.94
N THR A 198 0.28 -4.31 -4.66
CA THR A 198 0.67 -5.18 -3.53
C THR A 198 0.22 -6.64 -3.71
N TYR A 199 -1.06 -6.83 -4.02
CA TYR A 199 -1.61 -8.19 -4.17
C TYR A 199 -1.31 -8.81 -5.53
N ALA A 200 -1.11 -7.97 -6.56
CA ALA A 200 -0.61 -8.46 -7.84
C ALA A 200 0.81 -9.04 -7.72
N GLN A 201 1.69 -8.35 -6.99
CA GLN A 201 3.05 -8.82 -6.71
C GLN A 201 3.05 -10.07 -5.84
N GLN A 202 2.39 -10.05 -4.68
CA GLN A 202 2.31 -11.19 -3.76
C GLN A 202 1.77 -12.48 -4.41
N GLN A 203 0.89 -12.35 -5.39
CA GLN A 203 0.28 -13.48 -6.09
C GLN A 203 0.91 -13.75 -7.47
N ASN A 204 2.03 -13.09 -7.77
CA ASN A 204 2.78 -13.26 -9.02
C ASN A 204 1.90 -13.12 -10.27
N VAL A 205 1.02 -12.11 -10.30
CA VAL A 205 0.20 -11.82 -11.46
C VAL A 205 1.10 -11.40 -12.63
N ASP A 206 0.92 -12.02 -13.79
CA ASP A 206 1.69 -11.68 -14.98
C ASP A 206 1.27 -10.29 -15.52
N TYR A 207 2.15 -9.31 -15.41
CA TYR A 207 1.91 -7.94 -15.89
C TYR A 207 1.72 -7.85 -17.40
N ASN A 208 2.15 -8.86 -18.19
CA ASN A 208 1.83 -8.93 -19.61
C ASN A 208 0.34 -9.15 -19.88
N THR A 209 -0.46 -9.48 -18.85
CA THR A 209 -1.91 -9.60 -18.95
C THR A 209 -2.64 -8.28 -18.64
N THR A 210 -1.92 -7.19 -18.41
CA THR A 210 -2.48 -5.86 -18.18
C THR A 210 -3.24 -5.37 -19.41
N LEU A 211 -4.52 -5.06 -19.24
CA LEU A 211 -5.38 -4.45 -20.26
C LEU A 211 -5.30 -2.92 -20.22
N PHE A 212 -5.18 -2.36 -19.02
CA PHE A 212 -5.07 -0.93 -18.79
C PHE A 212 -4.43 -0.65 -17.41
N GLN A 213 -3.74 0.48 -17.28
CA GLN A 213 -3.12 0.88 -16.01
C GLN A 213 -3.17 2.39 -15.83
N GLU A 214 -3.01 2.85 -14.60
CA GLU A 214 -2.78 4.25 -14.33
C GLU A 214 -1.51 4.76 -15.01
N ASP A 215 -1.58 5.99 -15.51
CA ASP A 215 -0.41 6.68 -16.05
C ASP A 215 0.33 7.42 -14.91
N PRO A 216 1.51 6.96 -14.48
CA PRO A 216 2.25 7.58 -13.39
C PRO A 216 2.80 8.97 -13.72
N SER A 217 2.68 9.44 -14.97
CA SER A 217 3.03 10.81 -15.36
C SER A 217 1.97 11.85 -14.98
N GLN A 218 0.75 11.40 -14.61
CA GLN A 218 -0.33 12.27 -14.15
C GLN A 218 -0.13 12.68 -12.69
N ASP A 219 -0.89 13.68 -12.23
CA ASP A 219 -0.88 14.09 -10.83
C ASP A 219 -1.61 13.05 -9.97
N LEU A 220 -0.85 12.09 -9.46
CA LEU A 220 -1.32 10.99 -8.61
C LEU A 220 -0.92 11.17 -7.14
N LYS A 221 -0.75 12.41 -6.67
CA LYS A 221 -0.28 12.71 -5.29
C LYS A 221 -1.12 12.05 -4.21
N GLU A 222 -2.41 11.93 -4.41
CA GLU A 222 -3.33 11.31 -3.44
C GLU A 222 -3.14 9.79 -3.31
N TRP A 223 -2.49 9.19 -4.29
CA TRP A 223 -2.18 7.76 -4.35
C TRP A 223 -0.74 7.43 -3.95
N VAL A 224 0.05 8.44 -3.59
CA VAL A 224 1.39 8.21 -3.05
C VAL A 224 1.28 7.47 -1.72
N ASN A 225 2.03 6.38 -1.61
CA ASN A 225 2.13 5.60 -0.38
C ASN A 225 2.99 6.34 0.64
N ILE A 226 2.70 6.09 1.91
CA ILE A 226 3.26 6.85 3.03
C ILE A 226 3.72 5.93 4.15
N ILE A 227 4.62 6.47 4.99
CA ILE A 227 4.79 6.01 6.37
C ILE A 227 3.82 6.83 7.22
N ALA A 228 3.01 6.17 8.04
CA ALA A 228 2.09 6.80 8.98
C ALA A 228 2.49 6.51 10.42
N ALA A 229 2.20 7.48 11.31
CA ALA A 229 2.44 7.40 12.75
C ALA A 229 1.27 8.00 13.53
N ASN A 230 1.27 7.83 14.85
CA ASN A 230 0.38 8.56 15.73
C ASN A 230 0.70 10.06 15.70
N LYS A 231 -0.29 10.95 15.83
CA LYS A 231 -0.14 12.42 15.69
C LYS A 231 0.93 13.03 16.59
N ASP A 232 1.14 12.48 17.77
CA ASP A 232 2.10 12.98 18.76
C ASP A 232 3.48 12.29 18.67
N TRP A 233 3.78 11.62 17.56
CA TRP A 233 5.01 10.85 17.36
C TRP A 233 6.30 11.66 17.60
N GLU A 234 6.31 12.95 17.29
CA GLU A 234 7.47 13.83 17.50
C GLU A 234 7.82 14.02 18.99
N LYS A 235 6.83 13.86 19.88
CA LYS A 235 6.99 13.96 21.34
C LYS A 235 7.29 12.60 21.98
N SER A 236 7.20 11.52 21.21
CA SER A 236 7.45 10.16 21.70
C SER A 236 8.94 9.91 21.90
N ASN A 237 9.28 8.93 22.73
CA ASN A 237 10.65 8.43 22.85
C ASN A 237 11.17 7.73 21.58
N LYS A 238 10.31 7.47 20.60
CA LYS A 238 10.61 6.88 19.30
C LYS A 238 10.89 7.92 18.21
N SER A 239 10.72 9.22 18.48
CA SER A 239 10.83 10.29 17.49
C SER A 239 12.11 10.23 16.67
N ASP A 240 13.27 10.06 17.30
CA ASP A 240 14.56 10.03 16.60
C ASP A 240 14.74 8.73 15.79
N ALA A 241 14.21 7.61 16.28
CA ALA A 241 14.21 6.37 15.54
C ALA A 241 13.30 6.45 14.30
N ILE A 242 12.11 7.08 14.41
CA ILE A 242 11.22 7.32 13.27
C ILE A 242 11.89 8.22 12.22
N LYS A 243 12.54 9.30 12.64
CA LYS A 243 13.32 10.16 11.72
C LYS A 243 14.46 9.40 11.02
N THR A 244 15.07 8.45 11.71
CA THR A 244 16.11 7.59 11.15
C THR A 244 15.53 6.64 10.12
N LEU A 245 14.38 6.00 10.40
CA LEU A 245 13.64 5.18 9.45
C LEU A 245 13.31 5.95 8.17
N ILE A 246 12.76 7.17 8.31
CA ILE A 246 12.41 8.03 7.16
C ILE A 246 13.62 8.28 6.27
N LYS A 247 14.78 8.64 6.88
CA LYS A 247 16.02 8.88 6.14
C LYS A 247 16.59 7.61 5.49
N ALA A 248 16.42 6.47 6.14
CA ALA A 248 16.83 5.20 5.60
C ALA A 248 15.95 4.79 4.39
N TYR A 249 14.64 5.02 4.49
CA TYR A 249 13.71 4.73 3.40
C TYR A 249 13.90 5.68 2.21
N GLN A 250 13.97 7.00 2.49
CA GLN A 250 14.14 8.05 1.47
C GLN A 250 15.63 8.19 1.06
N ASN A 251 16.20 7.12 0.52
CA ASN A 251 17.58 6.99 0.10
C ASN A 251 17.65 6.55 -1.38
N ASP A 252 18.67 7.02 -2.11
CA ASP A 252 18.81 6.73 -3.54
C ASP A 252 19.03 5.23 -3.83
N GLU A 253 19.71 4.50 -2.93
CA GLU A 253 19.85 3.05 -3.08
C GLU A 253 18.51 2.33 -2.91
N VAL A 254 17.71 2.75 -1.92
CA VAL A 254 16.34 2.23 -1.71
C VAL A 254 15.45 2.57 -2.90
N ALA A 255 15.55 3.80 -3.44
CA ALA A 255 14.83 4.21 -4.63
C ALA A 255 15.12 3.30 -5.83
N GLN A 256 16.40 2.96 -6.04
CA GLN A 256 16.81 2.07 -7.12
C GLN A 256 16.28 0.65 -6.92
N ILE A 257 16.32 0.13 -5.68
CA ILE A 257 15.80 -1.19 -5.35
C ILE A 257 14.27 -1.25 -5.57
N ILE A 258 13.51 -0.25 -5.13
CA ILE A 258 12.06 -0.14 -5.38
C ILE A 258 11.79 -0.30 -6.87
N TYR A 259 12.49 0.45 -7.69
CA TYR A 259 12.30 0.47 -9.14
C TYR A 259 12.66 -0.87 -9.80
N ASP A 260 13.84 -1.41 -9.48
CA ASP A 260 14.35 -2.62 -10.12
C ASP A 260 13.58 -3.88 -9.65
N ALA A 261 13.33 -4.03 -8.35
CA ALA A 261 12.64 -5.19 -7.79
C ALA A 261 11.17 -5.27 -8.25
N SER A 262 10.50 -4.14 -8.45
CA SER A 262 9.12 -4.10 -8.97
C SER A 262 9.03 -4.25 -10.49
N ASN A 263 10.10 -4.61 -11.18
CA ASN A 263 10.15 -4.61 -12.64
C ASN A 263 9.73 -3.25 -13.25
N LYS A 264 10.14 -2.15 -12.62
CA LYS A 264 9.89 -0.77 -13.06
C LYS A 264 8.45 -0.29 -12.95
N VAL A 265 7.63 -1.00 -12.17
CA VAL A 265 6.23 -0.64 -11.93
C VAL A 265 6.14 0.42 -10.85
N ASP A 266 6.78 0.21 -9.70
CA ASP A 266 6.75 1.14 -8.58
C ASP A 266 7.81 2.24 -8.76
N LEU A 267 7.42 3.46 -8.39
CA LEU A 267 8.28 4.64 -8.50
C LEU A 267 8.47 5.27 -7.13
N PRO A 268 9.72 5.60 -6.72
CA PRO A 268 9.93 6.41 -5.53
C PRO A 268 9.24 7.77 -5.69
N ALA A 269 8.53 8.22 -4.65
CA ALA A 269 7.61 9.36 -4.78
C ALA A 269 7.82 10.45 -3.71
N TRP A 270 8.92 10.44 -2.98
CA TRP A 270 9.25 11.52 -2.04
C TRP A 270 9.93 12.71 -2.72
N LYS A 271 9.93 13.85 -2.04
CA LYS A 271 10.59 15.05 -2.53
C LYS A 271 12.11 14.84 -2.68
N GLY A 272 12.59 14.98 -3.90
CA GLY A 272 14.01 14.80 -4.24
C GLY A 272 14.37 13.34 -4.59
N ALA A 273 13.38 12.44 -4.69
CA ALA A 273 13.62 11.09 -5.20
C ALA A 273 14.18 11.12 -6.63
N PRO A 274 15.01 10.13 -7.02
CA PRO A 274 15.46 10.00 -8.39
C PRO A 274 14.28 9.89 -9.36
N THR A 275 14.40 10.54 -10.53
CA THR A 275 13.40 10.43 -11.58
C THR A 275 13.47 9.08 -12.28
N ARG A 276 12.41 8.68 -12.99
CA ARG A 276 12.38 7.45 -13.78
C ARG A 276 13.58 7.35 -14.73
N ASP A 277 13.92 8.43 -15.44
CA ASP A 277 15.05 8.45 -16.39
C ASP A 277 16.39 8.20 -15.66
N GLN A 278 16.57 8.73 -14.45
CA GLN A 278 17.76 8.50 -13.63
C GLN A 278 17.86 7.04 -13.17
N LEU A 279 16.73 6.46 -12.72
CA LEU A 279 16.65 5.06 -12.32
C LEU A 279 16.93 4.12 -13.50
N GLU A 280 16.36 4.39 -14.67
CA GLU A 280 16.63 3.62 -15.90
C GLU A 280 18.08 3.71 -16.35
N ALA A 281 18.71 4.87 -16.21
CA ALA A 281 20.11 5.05 -16.52
C ALA A 281 21.04 4.26 -15.58
N ASN A 282 20.65 4.13 -14.31
CA ASN A 282 21.40 3.35 -13.32
C ASN A 282 21.24 1.84 -13.53
N SER A 283 20.05 1.34 -13.85
CA SER A 283 19.82 -0.08 -14.14
C SER A 283 20.60 -0.62 -15.35
N LYS A 284 21.19 0.26 -16.17
CA LYS A 284 21.98 -0.11 -17.36
C LYS A 284 23.49 -0.17 -17.10
N LYS A 285 23.94 0.20 -15.88
CA LYS A 285 25.35 0.16 -15.46
C LYS A 285 25.68 -1.17 -14.78
#